data_8bf7f2bdc621427d7177ca96fca4c2a5
#
_entry.id   8bf7f2bdc621427d7177ca96fca4c2a5
#
_cell.length_a   1.000
_cell.length_b   1.000
_cell.length_c   1.000
_cell.angle_alpha   90.00
_cell.angle_beta   90.00
_cell.angle_gamma   90.00
#
_symmetry.space_group_name_H-M   'P 1'
#
loop_
_entity.id
_entity.type
_entity.pdbx_description
1 polymer ?
#
loop_
_entity_poly.entity_id
_entity_poly.type
_entity_poly.pdbx_seq_one_letter_code
_entity_poly.pdbx_strand_id
1 'polypeptide(L)'
;MNAGGERFEVSSLYQFGNFYYANGQLLSPWTWRMDGSDVGRVMLAYRSSDFDHWSRAKSLSFARPGQLTAKPIPGQQTHMGAGIWNRGNVLVGLYGMWQDAPKKPPKGEHWNKGVTIDLGLVVSDDGIHFREPVPDHSVIDRGKQGEWDDIALLQGHAFVNRGDKTLMWYSHWDTGGKLKSMEIGLATLRRDGFGYLSPRVEDSLAHFVTAPFETRGELQLFVNVEGVSTENPLKVELVDEFDKPLPGYSGKDAARITQPGTRTPIIWSGNNPLPAGKKLAARVTFPHSTETRFYALYAGK
;
A
#
# COMPACT_ATOMS: atom_id res chain seq x y z
N MET A 1 -16.41 -1.96 19.61
CA MET A 1 -16.44 -0.52 19.94
C MET A 1 -17.88 -0.02 19.86
N ASN A 2 -18.38 0.56 20.92
CA ASN A 2 -19.70 1.19 20.87
C ASN A 2 -19.49 2.67 20.48
N ALA A 3 -19.51 2.93 19.19
CA ALA A 3 -19.18 4.23 18.61
C ALA A 3 -20.42 5.16 18.55
N GLY A 4 -21.15 5.30 19.66
CA GLY A 4 -22.25 6.27 19.74
C GLY A 4 -23.40 6.03 18.75
N GLY A 5 -23.67 4.77 18.39
CA GLY A 5 -24.72 4.38 17.45
C GLY A 5 -24.25 4.27 15.99
N GLU A 6 -22.99 4.56 15.68
CA GLU A 6 -22.44 4.34 14.33
C GLU A 6 -22.29 2.84 14.04
N ARG A 7 -22.65 2.44 12.83
CA ARG A 7 -22.37 1.10 12.33
C ARG A 7 -20.97 1.06 11.72
N PHE A 8 -19.98 0.86 12.57
CA PHE A 8 -18.60 0.72 12.16
C PHE A 8 -18.21 -0.75 12.16
N GLU A 9 -17.92 -1.28 11.00
CA GLU A 9 -17.44 -2.65 10.81
C GLU A 9 -15.93 -2.65 10.71
N VAL A 10 -15.27 -3.06 11.82
CA VAL A 10 -13.80 -3.10 11.91
C VAL A 10 -13.26 -4.14 10.93
N SER A 11 -12.31 -3.71 10.12
CA SER A 11 -11.58 -4.56 9.18
C SER A 11 -10.21 -4.93 9.72
N SER A 12 -9.47 -4.00 10.30
CA SER A 12 -8.08 -4.19 10.70
C SER A 12 -7.72 -3.40 11.94
N LEU A 13 -6.88 -4.01 12.78
CA LEU A 13 -6.18 -3.37 13.88
C LEU A 13 -4.70 -3.35 13.55
N TYR A 14 -4.02 -2.21 13.73
CA TYR A 14 -2.60 -2.06 13.48
C TYR A 14 -1.98 -1.00 14.39
N GLN A 15 -0.68 -1.09 14.55
CA GLN A 15 0.12 -0.07 15.23
C GLN A 15 0.96 0.68 14.19
N PHE A 16 1.03 2.01 14.33
CA PHE A 16 1.90 2.85 13.52
C PHE A 16 2.44 4.00 14.37
N GLY A 17 3.76 4.15 14.40
CA GLY A 17 4.40 5.01 15.38
C GLY A 17 4.04 4.60 16.81
N ASN A 18 3.58 5.55 17.60
CA ASN A 18 3.21 5.34 19.02
C ASN A 18 1.71 5.12 19.23
N PHE A 19 0.95 4.88 18.17
CA PHE A 19 -0.50 4.77 18.25
C PHE A 19 -1.01 3.44 17.70
N TYR A 20 -2.14 3.01 18.27
CA TYR A 20 -2.97 1.93 17.75
C TYR A 20 -4.07 2.52 16.88
N TYR A 21 -4.41 1.80 15.83
CA TYR A 21 -5.45 2.19 14.88
C TYR A 21 -6.39 1.03 14.62
N ALA A 22 -7.66 1.38 14.38
CA ALA A 22 -8.66 0.48 13.84
C ALA A 22 -9.25 1.11 12.59
N ASN A 23 -9.19 0.43 11.45
CA ASN A 23 -9.94 0.86 10.28
C ASN A 23 -11.08 -0.10 9.97
N GLY A 24 -12.04 0.41 9.24
CA GLY A 24 -13.21 -0.35 8.83
C GLY A 24 -14.09 0.46 7.90
N GLN A 25 -15.18 -0.14 7.48
CA GLN A 25 -16.18 0.56 6.69
C GLN A 25 -17.22 1.25 7.57
N LEU A 26 -17.65 2.39 7.09
CA LEU A 26 -18.82 3.09 7.61
C LEU A 26 -19.98 2.90 6.64
N LEU A 27 -21.16 2.57 7.16
CA LEU A 27 -22.37 2.35 6.36
C LEU A 27 -23.28 3.60 6.40
N SER A 28 -24.09 3.77 5.34
CA SER A 28 -25.24 4.66 5.37
C SER A 28 -26.08 4.45 6.65
N PRO A 29 -26.62 5.51 7.31
CA PRO A 29 -26.73 6.89 6.84
C PRO A 29 -25.54 7.82 7.16
N TRP A 30 -24.45 7.32 7.68
CA TRP A 30 -23.32 8.10 8.19
C TRP A 30 -22.38 8.64 7.09
N THR A 31 -22.62 8.22 5.84
CA THR A 31 -21.82 8.56 4.67
C THR A 31 -22.47 9.62 3.79
N TRP A 32 -23.19 10.54 4.40
CA TRP A 32 -23.94 11.56 3.69
C TRP A 32 -23.05 12.70 3.20
N ARG A 33 -23.32 13.15 1.99
CA ARG A 33 -22.78 14.39 1.44
C ARG A 33 -23.56 15.58 2.00
N MET A 34 -23.01 16.80 1.82
CA MET A 34 -23.68 18.03 2.21
C MET A 34 -25.02 18.25 1.49
N ASP A 35 -25.19 17.65 0.30
CA ASP A 35 -26.42 17.66 -0.47
C ASP A 35 -27.45 16.60 -0.05
N GLY A 36 -27.15 15.81 1.00
CA GLY A 36 -28.00 14.75 1.50
C GLY A 36 -27.93 13.44 0.73
N SER A 37 -27.09 13.32 -0.31
CA SER A 37 -26.92 12.06 -1.04
C SER A 37 -26.01 11.10 -0.30
N ASP A 38 -26.29 9.79 -0.40
CA ASP A 38 -25.45 8.74 0.14
C ASP A 38 -24.27 8.45 -0.82
N VAL A 39 -23.06 8.44 -0.28
CA VAL A 39 -21.85 8.11 -1.05
C VAL A 39 -21.51 6.62 -1.01
N GLY A 40 -22.32 5.81 -0.33
CA GLY A 40 -22.05 4.38 -0.12
C GLY A 40 -20.99 4.14 0.98
N ARG A 41 -20.40 2.94 0.95
CA ARG A 41 -19.41 2.56 1.96
C ARG A 41 -18.09 3.28 1.74
N VAL A 42 -17.54 3.84 2.82
CA VAL A 42 -16.23 4.50 2.86
C VAL A 42 -15.41 3.93 4.00
N MET A 43 -14.10 4.07 3.92
CA MET A 43 -13.22 3.68 5.02
C MET A 43 -13.09 4.82 6.03
N LEU A 44 -13.12 4.46 7.30
CA LEU A 44 -12.87 5.34 8.43
C LEU A 44 -11.86 4.69 9.36
N ALA A 45 -11.13 5.51 10.13
CA ALA A 45 -10.22 5.04 11.15
C ALA A 45 -10.53 5.61 12.54
N TYR A 46 -10.20 4.83 13.55
CA TYR A 46 -10.12 5.23 14.95
C TYR A 46 -8.67 5.13 15.40
N ARG A 47 -8.27 5.96 16.35
CA ARG A 47 -6.94 5.98 16.93
C ARG A 47 -7.00 5.90 18.45
N SER A 48 -6.06 5.20 19.04
CA SER A 48 -5.86 5.10 20.50
C SER A 48 -4.38 5.21 20.84
N SER A 49 -4.06 5.77 22.00
CA SER A 49 -2.72 5.76 22.58
C SER A 49 -2.50 4.63 23.59
N ASP A 50 -3.56 4.04 24.12
CA ASP A 50 -3.55 3.07 25.23
C ASP A 50 -4.31 1.77 24.93
N PHE A 51 -4.93 1.68 23.74
CA PHE A 51 -5.79 0.58 23.31
C PHE A 51 -7.16 0.51 24.00
N ASP A 52 -7.38 1.27 25.03
CA ASP A 52 -8.64 1.31 25.80
C ASP A 52 -9.55 2.47 25.36
N HIS A 53 -8.97 3.65 25.15
CA HIS A 53 -9.70 4.85 24.75
C HIS A 53 -9.47 5.16 23.27
N TRP A 54 -10.55 5.18 22.50
CA TRP A 54 -10.50 5.34 21.05
C TRP A 54 -11.17 6.65 20.60
N SER A 55 -10.46 7.38 19.76
CA SER A 55 -10.97 8.60 19.12
C SER A 55 -11.21 8.35 17.64
N ARG A 56 -12.38 8.72 17.15
CA ARG A 56 -12.72 8.67 15.73
C ARG A 56 -11.96 9.74 14.97
N ALA A 57 -11.44 9.41 13.79
CA ALA A 57 -10.94 10.41 12.85
C ALA A 57 -12.06 11.35 12.39
N LYS A 58 -11.77 12.63 12.30
CA LYS A 58 -12.76 13.66 11.86
C LYS A 58 -12.94 13.71 10.35
N SER A 59 -12.01 13.13 9.59
CA SER A 59 -12.04 13.03 8.13
C SER A 59 -12.22 11.58 7.69
N LEU A 60 -12.65 11.37 6.45
CA LEU A 60 -12.66 10.05 5.83
C LEU A 60 -11.21 9.55 5.68
N SER A 61 -11.02 8.29 5.99
CA SER A 61 -9.71 7.66 5.81
C SER A 61 -9.45 7.32 4.36
N PHE A 62 -10.47 6.83 3.66
CA PHE A 62 -10.40 6.56 2.23
C PHE A 62 -11.80 6.44 1.63
N ALA A 63 -11.94 6.96 0.43
CA ALA A 63 -13.05 6.70 -0.48
C ALA A 63 -12.49 6.53 -1.88
N ARG A 64 -13.07 5.66 -2.69
CA ARG A 64 -12.63 5.47 -4.08
C ARG A 64 -12.80 6.77 -4.88
N PRO A 65 -11.95 7.06 -5.87
CA PRO A 65 -11.94 8.34 -6.58
C PRO A 65 -13.29 8.77 -7.16
N GLY A 66 -14.11 7.82 -7.60
CA GLY A 66 -15.44 8.09 -8.16
C GLY A 66 -16.55 8.34 -7.14
N GLN A 67 -16.37 7.99 -5.86
CA GLN A 67 -17.44 8.06 -4.85
C GLN A 67 -17.80 9.48 -4.45
N LEU A 68 -16.82 10.37 -4.34
CA LEU A 68 -17.00 11.73 -3.82
C LEU A 68 -17.21 12.76 -4.91
N THR A 69 -17.41 12.35 -6.14
CA THR A 69 -17.69 13.26 -7.27
C THR A 69 -19.15 13.73 -7.27
N ALA A 70 -19.44 14.78 -8.03
CA ALA A 70 -20.81 15.26 -8.22
C ALA A 70 -21.73 14.23 -8.90
N LYS A 71 -21.13 13.31 -9.65
CA LYS A 71 -21.81 12.18 -10.31
C LYS A 71 -21.08 10.89 -9.94
N PRO A 72 -21.33 10.30 -8.77
CA PRO A 72 -20.66 9.08 -8.37
C PRO A 72 -20.96 7.95 -9.34
N ILE A 73 -19.95 7.11 -9.59
CA ILE A 73 -20.13 5.90 -10.39
C ILE A 73 -20.97 4.92 -9.55
N PRO A 74 -22.13 4.49 -10.04
CA PRO A 74 -22.99 3.55 -9.30
C PRO A 74 -22.22 2.27 -8.94
N GLY A 75 -22.35 1.83 -7.68
CA GLY A 75 -21.71 0.59 -7.21
C GLY A 75 -20.23 0.71 -6.84
N GLN A 76 -19.55 1.80 -7.17
CA GLN A 76 -18.16 2.01 -6.82
C GLN A 76 -18.03 2.40 -5.33
N GLN A 77 -17.68 1.44 -4.50
CA GLN A 77 -17.58 1.61 -3.05
C GLN A 77 -16.32 0.93 -2.50
N THR A 78 -15.95 1.27 -1.26
CA THR A 78 -14.94 0.56 -0.47
C THR A 78 -15.62 -0.55 0.33
N HIS A 79 -15.14 -1.79 0.25
CA HIS A 79 -15.68 -2.90 1.01
C HIS A 79 -14.81 -3.24 2.22
N MET A 80 -15.41 -3.27 3.41
CA MET A 80 -14.83 -3.66 4.70
C MET A 80 -13.63 -2.82 5.21
N GLY A 81 -13.17 -1.78 4.53
CA GLY A 81 -11.91 -1.12 4.85
C GLY A 81 -10.71 -1.88 4.27
N ALA A 82 -9.55 -1.84 4.93
CA ALA A 82 -8.34 -2.45 4.41
C ALA A 82 -7.66 -3.38 5.42
N GLY A 83 -7.15 -4.51 4.95
CA GLY A 83 -6.19 -5.34 5.68
C GLY A 83 -4.82 -4.67 5.62
N ILE A 84 -4.25 -4.28 6.76
CA ILE A 84 -3.07 -3.41 6.84
C ILE A 84 -1.83 -4.17 7.25
N TRP A 85 -0.74 -3.89 6.54
CA TRP A 85 0.62 -4.32 6.85
C TRP A 85 1.52 -3.13 7.13
N ASN A 86 2.06 -3.05 8.35
CA ASN A 86 3.02 -2.02 8.74
C ASN A 86 4.41 -2.37 8.17
N ARG A 87 4.96 -1.47 7.32
CA ARG A 87 6.29 -1.60 6.73
C ARG A 87 7.32 -0.64 7.35
N GLY A 88 7.05 -0.14 8.55
CA GLY A 88 7.92 0.78 9.29
C GLY A 88 7.53 2.24 9.07
N ASN A 89 7.87 2.81 7.95
CA ASN A 89 7.57 4.21 7.60
C ASN A 89 6.33 4.38 6.72
N VAL A 90 5.74 3.28 6.27
CA VAL A 90 4.54 3.27 5.43
C VAL A 90 3.67 2.08 5.81
N LEU A 91 2.37 2.29 5.76
CA LEU A 91 1.37 1.25 5.82
C LEU A 91 0.96 0.88 4.40
N VAL A 92 0.85 -0.41 4.13
CA VAL A 92 0.36 -0.97 2.87
C VAL A 92 -0.87 -1.79 3.20
N GLY A 93 -1.92 -1.69 2.41
CA GLY A 93 -3.13 -2.44 2.66
C GLY A 93 -3.87 -2.88 1.41
N LEU A 94 -4.56 -4.02 1.51
CA LEU A 94 -5.51 -4.46 0.51
C LEU A 94 -6.91 -4.10 0.96
N TYR A 95 -7.70 -3.51 0.07
CA TYR A 95 -9.09 -3.18 0.32
C TYR A 95 -9.99 -3.79 -0.75
N GLY A 96 -11.26 -4.06 -0.41
CA GLY A 96 -12.23 -4.55 -1.37
C GLY A 96 -12.72 -3.44 -2.30
N MET A 97 -12.42 -3.56 -3.58
CA MET A 97 -12.92 -2.71 -4.66
C MET A 97 -14.31 -3.19 -5.08
N TRP A 98 -15.34 -2.74 -4.38
CA TRP A 98 -16.71 -3.09 -4.73
C TRP A 98 -17.05 -2.51 -6.10
N GLN A 99 -17.37 -3.39 -7.04
CA GLN A 99 -17.82 -3.07 -8.39
C GLN A 99 -19.29 -3.46 -8.50
N ASP A 100 -20.07 -2.66 -9.20
CA ASP A 100 -21.48 -2.84 -9.49
C ASP A 100 -22.37 -3.33 -8.32
N ALA A 101 -23.32 -2.47 -7.95
CA ALA A 101 -24.51 -2.94 -7.26
C ALA A 101 -25.57 -3.22 -8.33
N PRO A 102 -26.10 -4.42 -8.41
CA PRO A 102 -27.19 -4.67 -9.34
C PRO A 102 -28.37 -3.77 -9.00
N LYS A 103 -28.98 -3.24 -10.02
CA LYS A 103 -30.35 -2.71 -9.95
C LYS A 103 -31.19 -3.77 -9.25
N LYS A 104 -31.87 -3.43 -8.15
CA LYS A 104 -32.71 -4.27 -7.30
C LYS A 104 -32.73 -5.75 -7.68
N PRO A 105 -32.19 -6.64 -6.83
CA PRO A 105 -32.25 -8.06 -7.14
C PRO A 105 -33.70 -8.51 -7.37
N PRO A 106 -33.95 -9.52 -8.20
CA PRO A 106 -35.26 -10.12 -8.38
C PRO A 106 -35.89 -10.47 -7.02
N LYS A 107 -37.22 -10.43 -6.95
CA LYS A 107 -37.95 -10.73 -5.71
C LYS A 107 -37.56 -12.14 -5.18
N GLY A 108 -37.05 -12.18 -3.95
CA GLY A 108 -36.63 -13.40 -3.27
C GLY A 108 -35.11 -13.69 -3.38
N GLU A 109 -34.34 -12.86 -4.07
CA GLU A 109 -32.89 -12.95 -4.09
C GLU A 109 -32.24 -11.99 -3.08
N HIS A 110 -31.02 -12.36 -2.61
CA HIS A 110 -30.28 -11.53 -1.67
C HIS A 110 -29.83 -10.23 -2.34
N TRP A 111 -29.84 -9.12 -1.59
CA TRP A 111 -29.56 -7.77 -2.11
C TRP A 111 -28.16 -7.60 -2.69
N ASN A 112 -27.21 -8.44 -2.28
CA ASN A 112 -25.82 -8.42 -2.76
C ASN A 112 -25.53 -9.38 -3.93
N LYS A 113 -26.57 -10.07 -4.44
CA LYS A 113 -26.40 -10.94 -5.63
C LYS A 113 -25.95 -10.08 -6.82
N GLY A 114 -24.87 -10.52 -7.46
CA GLY A 114 -24.26 -9.82 -8.59
C GLY A 114 -23.27 -8.70 -8.21
N VAL A 115 -23.01 -8.50 -6.92
CA VAL A 115 -21.88 -7.69 -6.48
C VAL A 115 -20.59 -8.40 -6.83
N THR A 116 -19.64 -7.66 -7.36
CA THR A 116 -18.30 -8.15 -7.66
C THR A 116 -17.27 -7.31 -6.92
N ILE A 117 -16.20 -7.94 -6.43
CA ILE A 117 -15.16 -7.29 -5.66
C ILE A 117 -13.80 -7.80 -6.08
N ASP A 118 -12.96 -6.90 -6.56
CA ASP A 118 -11.52 -7.11 -6.75
C ASP A 118 -10.76 -6.53 -5.54
N LEU A 119 -9.46 -6.78 -5.40
CA LEU A 119 -8.67 -6.18 -4.33
C LEU A 119 -7.75 -5.08 -4.87
N GLY A 120 -7.93 -3.88 -4.34
CA GLY A 120 -7.11 -2.71 -4.61
C GLY A 120 -6.05 -2.49 -3.53
N LEU A 121 -5.06 -1.67 -3.87
CA LEU A 121 -3.97 -1.29 -2.98
C LEU A 121 -4.19 0.09 -2.40
N VAL A 122 -4.02 0.23 -1.11
CA VAL A 122 -3.95 1.54 -0.44
C VAL A 122 -2.67 1.67 0.37
N VAL A 123 -2.17 2.88 0.49
CA VAL A 123 -0.98 3.22 1.29
C VAL A 123 -1.29 4.42 2.20
N SER A 124 -0.60 4.46 3.35
CA SER A 124 -0.68 5.58 4.29
C SER A 124 0.66 5.82 4.97
N ASP A 125 0.96 7.07 5.25
CA ASP A 125 2.14 7.53 6.00
C ASP A 125 1.77 8.18 7.35
N ASP A 126 0.49 8.25 7.69
CA ASP A 126 0.01 8.82 8.96
C ASP A 126 -0.89 7.86 9.77
N GLY A 127 -1.28 6.74 9.20
CA GLY A 127 -2.15 5.74 9.83
C GLY A 127 -3.65 6.06 9.78
N ILE A 128 -4.03 7.20 9.27
CA ILE A 128 -5.45 7.65 9.20
C ILE A 128 -5.90 7.82 7.76
N HIS A 129 -5.11 8.53 6.94
CA HIS A 129 -5.45 8.84 5.57
C HIS A 129 -4.76 7.87 4.62
N PHE A 130 -5.56 7.21 3.81
CA PHE A 130 -5.10 6.25 2.81
C PHE A 130 -5.36 6.79 1.40
N ARG A 131 -4.53 6.37 0.47
CA ARG A 131 -4.67 6.67 -0.95
C ARG A 131 -4.29 5.48 -1.80
N GLU A 132 -4.89 5.36 -2.96
CA GLU A 132 -4.41 4.45 -4.00
C GLU A 132 -3.15 5.03 -4.66
N PRO A 133 -2.04 4.28 -4.76
CA PRO A 133 -0.87 4.72 -5.55
C PRO A 133 -1.20 4.90 -7.03
N VAL A 134 -2.05 4.02 -7.56
CA VAL A 134 -2.63 4.11 -8.91
C VAL A 134 -4.14 4.06 -8.74
N PRO A 135 -4.84 5.16 -9.05
CA PRO A 135 -6.29 5.23 -8.86
C PRO A 135 -7.03 4.14 -9.62
N ASP A 136 -7.98 3.51 -8.92
CA ASP A 136 -8.91 2.51 -9.47
C ASP A 136 -8.22 1.28 -10.12
N HIS A 137 -7.04 0.92 -9.62
CA HIS A 137 -6.26 -0.22 -10.11
C HIS A 137 -6.33 -1.39 -9.11
N SER A 138 -6.82 -2.54 -9.60
CA SER A 138 -6.79 -3.80 -8.84
C SER A 138 -5.38 -4.40 -8.84
N VAL A 139 -4.96 -4.96 -7.73
CA VAL A 139 -3.70 -5.70 -7.59
C VAL A 139 -3.91 -7.20 -7.49
N ILE A 140 -5.12 -7.62 -7.12
CA ILE A 140 -5.59 -9.00 -7.20
C ILE A 140 -6.97 -8.98 -7.86
N ASP A 141 -7.02 -9.43 -9.09
CA ASP A 141 -8.26 -9.57 -9.83
C ASP A 141 -8.98 -10.86 -9.42
N ARG A 142 -10.29 -10.85 -9.55
CA ARG A 142 -11.10 -12.07 -9.44
C ARG A 142 -10.67 -13.10 -10.47
N GLY A 143 -10.87 -14.36 -10.15
CA GLY A 143 -10.71 -15.47 -11.06
C GLY A 143 -11.62 -15.38 -12.29
N LYS A 144 -11.36 -16.24 -13.26
CA LYS A 144 -12.22 -16.36 -14.43
C LYS A 144 -13.56 -17.01 -14.05
N GLN A 145 -14.58 -16.75 -14.84
CA GLN A 145 -15.91 -17.33 -14.62
C GLN A 145 -15.84 -18.86 -14.42
N GLY A 146 -16.38 -19.31 -13.29
CA GLY A 146 -16.40 -20.72 -12.87
C GLY A 146 -15.23 -21.12 -11.98
N GLU A 147 -14.25 -20.25 -11.73
CA GLU A 147 -13.24 -20.45 -10.72
C GLU A 147 -13.81 -20.13 -9.32
N TRP A 148 -13.16 -20.63 -8.27
CA TRP A 148 -13.65 -20.51 -6.90
C TRP A 148 -13.76 -19.08 -6.40
N ASP A 149 -12.97 -18.18 -6.96
CA ASP A 149 -12.84 -16.77 -6.58
C ASP A 149 -13.33 -15.79 -7.68
N ASP A 150 -14.26 -16.23 -8.52
CA ASP A 150 -14.72 -15.47 -9.69
C ASP A 150 -15.73 -14.35 -9.39
N ILE A 151 -16.26 -14.26 -8.15
CA ILE A 151 -17.33 -13.32 -7.82
C ILE A 151 -16.83 -12.15 -6.98
N ALA A 152 -16.38 -12.39 -5.77
CA ALA A 152 -16.02 -11.33 -4.84
C ALA A 152 -14.86 -11.74 -3.93
N LEU A 153 -13.77 -11.02 -3.99
CA LEU A 153 -12.62 -11.23 -3.13
C LEU A 153 -12.76 -10.47 -1.81
N LEU A 154 -12.29 -11.07 -0.74
CA LEU A 154 -12.17 -10.44 0.57
C LEU A 154 -10.71 -10.35 0.96
N GLN A 155 -10.30 -9.16 1.35
CA GLN A 155 -8.93 -8.88 1.78
C GLN A 155 -8.61 -9.61 3.08
N GLY A 156 -7.45 -10.26 3.11
CA GLY A 156 -6.87 -10.80 4.33
C GLY A 156 -5.99 -9.76 5.05
N HIS A 157 -5.57 -10.11 6.26
CA HIS A 157 -4.63 -9.33 7.07
C HIS A 157 -3.26 -9.99 7.15
N ALA A 158 -3.07 -11.09 6.46
CA ALA A 158 -1.85 -11.87 6.49
C ALA A 158 -0.95 -11.50 5.32
N PHE A 159 0.19 -10.89 5.65
CA PHE A 159 1.26 -10.54 4.72
C PHE A 159 2.57 -11.01 5.29
N VAL A 160 3.44 -11.57 4.46
CA VAL A 160 4.79 -11.91 4.89
C VAL A 160 5.77 -11.87 3.72
N ASN A 161 6.98 -11.36 3.99
CA ASN A 161 8.11 -11.53 3.08
C ASN A 161 8.82 -12.85 3.36
N ARG A 162 8.90 -13.72 2.35
CA ARG A 162 9.63 -14.98 2.41
C ARG A 162 10.57 -15.10 1.21
N GLY A 163 11.89 -15.07 1.47
CA GLY A 163 12.88 -15.02 0.41
C GLY A 163 12.70 -13.78 -0.47
N ASP A 164 12.59 -13.99 -1.75
CA ASP A 164 12.40 -12.98 -2.79
C ASP A 164 10.93 -12.62 -3.08
N LYS A 165 10.00 -13.15 -2.30
CA LYS A 165 8.55 -12.97 -2.49
C LYS A 165 7.89 -12.31 -1.30
N THR A 166 6.84 -11.55 -1.59
CA THR A 166 5.77 -11.16 -0.67
C THR A 166 4.60 -12.09 -0.90
N LEU A 167 4.10 -12.67 0.19
CA LEU A 167 2.94 -13.55 0.22
C LEU A 167 1.78 -12.79 0.84
N MET A 168 0.59 -12.91 0.25
CA MET A 168 -0.64 -12.26 0.68
C MET A 168 -1.78 -13.28 0.63
N TRP A 169 -2.53 -13.41 1.72
CA TRP A 169 -3.68 -14.30 1.76
C TRP A 169 -4.96 -13.49 1.60
N TYR A 170 -5.89 -14.05 0.85
CA TYR A 170 -7.24 -13.52 0.64
C TYR A 170 -8.27 -14.64 0.70
N SER A 171 -9.52 -14.29 0.82
CA SER A 171 -10.62 -15.24 0.73
C SER A 171 -11.65 -14.76 -0.29
N HIS A 172 -12.68 -15.53 -0.52
CA HIS A 172 -13.78 -15.10 -1.36
C HIS A 172 -15.09 -15.00 -0.57
N TRP A 173 -16.03 -14.27 -1.12
CA TRP A 173 -17.38 -14.15 -0.63
C TRP A 173 -18.37 -14.60 -1.69
N ASP A 174 -19.14 -15.66 -1.39
CA ASP A 174 -20.27 -16.04 -2.21
C ASP A 174 -21.44 -15.07 -1.96
N THR A 175 -21.58 -14.09 -2.84
CA THR A 175 -22.66 -13.10 -2.78
C THR A 175 -24.01 -13.69 -3.12
N GLY A 176 -24.08 -14.93 -3.61
CA GLY A 176 -25.31 -15.69 -3.87
C GLY A 176 -25.99 -16.27 -2.62
N GLY A 177 -25.35 -16.19 -1.46
CA GLY A 177 -25.96 -16.50 -0.16
C GLY A 177 -25.96 -17.99 0.23
N LYS A 178 -25.19 -18.82 -0.44
CA LYS A 178 -25.01 -20.24 -0.07
C LYS A 178 -23.52 -20.57 -0.06
N LEU A 179 -22.83 -20.12 0.99
CA LEU A 179 -21.46 -20.56 1.24
C LEU A 179 -21.45 -22.10 1.32
N LYS A 180 -20.93 -22.73 0.29
CA LYS A 180 -20.69 -24.17 0.28
C LYS A 180 -19.33 -24.52 0.84
N SER A 181 -18.39 -23.60 0.80
CA SER A 181 -17.00 -23.76 1.26
C SER A 181 -16.41 -22.38 1.59
N MET A 182 -15.40 -22.38 2.44
CA MET A 182 -14.55 -21.23 2.69
C MET A 182 -13.15 -21.57 2.18
N GLU A 183 -12.76 -20.95 1.08
CA GLU A 183 -11.43 -21.11 0.51
C GLU A 183 -10.56 -19.89 0.84
N ILE A 184 -9.26 -20.15 0.95
CA ILE A 184 -8.25 -19.12 1.14
C ILE A 184 -7.28 -19.20 -0.03
N GLY A 185 -7.15 -18.08 -0.76
CA GLY A 185 -6.18 -17.91 -1.82
C GLY A 185 -4.85 -17.36 -1.31
N LEU A 186 -3.79 -17.70 -2.02
CA LEU A 186 -2.47 -17.16 -1.82
C LEU A 186 -2.02 -16.42 -3.08
N ALA A 187 -1.93 -15.10 -2.98
CA ALA A 187 -1.29 -14.27 -3.99
C ALA A 187 0.18 -14.05 -3.64
N THR A 188 1.01 -14.00 -4.66
CA THR A 188 2.45 -13.74 -4.50
C THR A 188 2.92 -12.68 -5.47
N LEU A 189 3.83 -11.84 -5.01
CA LEU A 189 4.53 -10.89 -5.85
C LEU A 189 6.02 -10.85 -5.47
N ARG A 190 6.83 -10.17 -6.28
CA ARG A 190 8.20 -9.86 -5.90
C ARG A 190 8.23 -9.24 -4.50
N ARG A 191 9.24 -9.54 -3.69
CA ARG A 191 9.40 -8.97 -2.34
C ARG A 191 9.19 -7.46 -2.36
N ASP A 192 8.21 -6.97 -1.57
CA ASP A 192 7.81 -5.56 -1.49
C ASP A 192 7.52 -4.89 -2.86
N GLY A 193 7.14 -5.69 -3.86
CA GLY A 193 6.93 -5.28 -5.24
C GLY A 193 5.54 -4.70 -5.52
N PHE A 194 4.96 -3.97 -4.58
CA PHE A 194 3.64 -3.35 -4.74
C PHE A 194 3.59 -2.24 -5.80
N GLY A 195 4.75 -1.75 -6.21
CA GLY A 195 4.93 -0.77 -7.26
C GLY A 195 6.41 -0.52 -7.47
N TYR A 196 6.76 0.20 -8.51
CA TYR A 196 8.13 0.59 -8.80
C TYR A 196 8.21 1.97 -9.42
N LEU A 197 9.38 2.60 -9.30
CA LEU A 197 9.76 3.76 -10.07
C LEU A 197 10.65 3.32 -11.25
N SER A 198 10.42 3.91 -12.41
CA SER A 198 11.19 3.68 -13.63
C SER A 198 11.32 4.98 -14.41
N PRO A 199 12.43 5.25 -15.11
CA PRO A 199 12.52 6.38 -16.02
C PRO A 199 11.49 6.27 -17.14
N ARG A 200 10.95 7.40 -17.55
CA ARG A 200 10.00 7.45 -18.67
C ARG A 200 10.69 7.62 -20.03
N VAL A 201 11.89 8.17 -20.01
CA VAL A 201 12.69 8.50 -21.21
C VAL A 201 14.13 8.13 -20.94
N GLU A 202 14.78 7.43 -21.88
CA GLU A 202 16.14 6.94 -21.72
C GLU A 202 17.19 8.06 -21.56
N ASP A 203 16.96 9.22 -22.19
CA ASP A 203 17.90 10.35 -22.12
C ASP A 203 17.77 11.23 -20.88
N SER A 204 16.84 10.90 -19.98
CA SER A 204 16.64 11.70 -18.78
C SER A 204 17.60 11.27 -17.66
N LEU A 205 18.17 12.26 -16.95
CA LEU A 205 18.85 12.04 -15.67
C LEU A 205 17.81 11.89 -14.55
N ALA A 206 16.97 10.85 -14.70
CA ALA A 206 15.90 10.58 -13.75
C ALA A 206 16.50 10.26 -12.38
N HIS A 207 16.05 10.96 -11.36
CA HIS A 207 16.43 10.70 -9.98
C HIS A 207 15.28 11.03 -9.02
N PHE A 208 15.40 10.53 -7.81
CA PHE A 208 14.55 10.92 -6.69
C PHE A 208 15.38 11.01 -5.42
N VAL A 209 14.86 11.70 -4.42
CA VAL A 209 15.42 11.78 -3.08
C VAL A 209 14.38 11.22 -2.12
N THR A 210 14.83 10.34 -1.21
CA THR A 210 13.94 9.77 -0.19
C THR A 210 13.53 10.84 0.82
N ALA A 211 12.45 10.59 1.57
CA ALA A 211 12.25 11.30 2.82
C ALA A 211 13.48 11.11 3.73
N PRO A 212 13.86 12.12 4.52
CA PRO A 212 14.96 11.99 5.45
C PRO A 212 14.71 10.92 6.50
N PHE A 213 15.73 10.13 6.81
CA PHE A 213 15.71 9.09 7.84
C PHE A 213 16.85 9.30 8.85
N GLU A 214 16.62 8.89 10.08
CA GLU A 214 17.66 8.93 11.12
C GLU A 214 18.44 7.62 11.13
N THR A 215 19.76 7.73 11.19
CA THR A 215 20.67 6.59 11.35
C THR A 215 20.90 6.31 12.82
N ARG A 216 20.40 5.20 13.33
CA ARG A 216 20.59 4.76 14.72
C ARG A 216 21.36 3.45 14.73
N GLY A 217 22.52 3.45 15.41
CA GLY A 217 23.37 2.27 15.51
C GLY A 217 24.00 1.85 14.17
N GLU A 218 24.46 0.61 14.11
CA GLU A 218 25.04 0.02 12.90
C GLU A 218 23.93 -0.43 11.94
N LEU A 219 23.64 0.41 10.95
CA LEU A 219 22.69 0.13 9.89
C LEU A 219 23.42 0.03 8.55
N GLN A 220 22.92 -0.84 7.69
CA GLN A 220 23.26 -0.93 6.28
C GLN A 220 22.03 -0.61 5.44
N LEU A 221 22.22 0.01 4.29
CA LEU A 221 21.17 0.21 3.31
C LEU A 221 21.19 -0.91 2.28
N PHE A 222 20.00 -1.28 1.83
CA PHE A 222 19.79 -2.26 0.77
C PHE A 222 18.78 -1.73 -0.23
N VAL A 223 18.87 -2.20 -1.46
CA VAL A 223 17.93 -1.83 -2.53
C VAL A 223 17.27 -3.07 -3.13
N ASN A 224 16.00 -2.90 -3.47
CA ASN A 224 15.24 -3.83 -4.30
C ASN A 224 15.13 -3.22 -5.70
N VAL A 225 15.82 -3.80 -6.68
CA VAL A 225 15.95 -3.24 -8.02
C VAL A 225 16.09 -4.34 -9.08
N GLU A 226 15.60 -4.06 -10.27
CA GLU A 226 15.78 -4.84 -11.50
C GLU A 226 16.30 -3.96 -12.64
N GLY A 227 16.78 -4.58 -13.71
CA GLY A 227 17.21 -3.89 -14.93
C GLY A 227 18.48 -3.06 -14.75
N VAL A 228 19.35 -3.44 -13.80
CA VAL A 228 20.68 -2.84 -13.61
C VAL A 228 21.76 -3.78 -14.08
N SER A 229 22.89 -3.21 -14.53
CA SER A 229 24.10 -3.95 -14.95
C SER A 229 25.36 -3.13 -14.69
N THR A 230 26.52 -3.66 -15.04
CA THR A 230 27.77 -2.92 -14.99
C THR A 230 27.77 -1.69 -15.90
N GLU A 231 27.15 -1.81 -17.07
CA GLU A 231 26.99 -0.73 -18.06
C GLU A 231 25.91 0.28 -17.65
N ASN A 232 24.86 -0.22 -17.01
CA ASN A 232 23.69 0.56 -16.59
C ASN A 232 23.45 0.45 -15.06
N PRO A 233 24.36 0.99 -14.22
CA PRO A 233 24.23 0.90 -12.77
C PRO A 233 23.23 1.92 -12.23
N LEU A 234 22.48 1.53 -11.21
CA LEU A 234 21.78 2.49 -10.36
C LEU A 234 22.80 3.16 -9.44
N LYS A 235 22.78 4.49 -9.36
CA LYS A 235 23.66 5.28 -8.50
C LYS A 235 22.93 5.69 -7.22
N VAL A 236 23.56 5.47 -6.06
CA VAL A 236 23.00 5.89 -4.78
C VAL A 236 24.00 6.77 -4.05
N GLU A 237 23.56 7.97 -3.68
CA GLU A 237 24.29 8.97 -2.92
C GLU A 237 23.58 9.24 -1.60
N LEU A 238 24.34 9.61 -0.57
CA LEU A 238 23.75 10.21 0.62
C LEU A 238 23.83 11.73 0.56
N VAL A 239 22.77 12.36 1.00
CA VAL A 239 22.64 13.80 1.14
C VAL A 239 22.14 14.12 2.56
N ASP A 240 22.42 15.32 3.03
CA ASP A 240 21.87 15.82 4.28
C ASP A 240 20.39 16.26 4.12
N GLU A 241 19.79 16.74 5.19
CA GLU A 241 18.40 17.18 5.20
C GLU A 241 18.14 18.42 4.31
N PHE A 242 19.17 19.08 3.81
CA PHE A 242 19.12 20.21 2.88
C PHE A 242 19.53 19.83 1.45
N ASP A 243 19.53 18.53 1.14
CA ASP A 243 19.91 17.96 -0.15
C ASP A 243 21.38 18.22 -0.56
N LYS A 244 22.28 18.52 0.40
CA LYS A 244 23.71 18.68 0.15
C LYS A 244 24.40 17.32 0.11
N PRO A 245 25.23 17.06 -0.92
CA PRO A 245 25.99 15.83 -1.03
C PRO A 245 26.91 15.58 0.17
N LEU A 246 26.87 14.36 0.70
CA LEU A 246 27.70 13.97 1.83
C LEU A 246 29.08 13.49 1.34
N PRO A 247 30.20 14.10 1.79
CA PRO A 247 31.54 13.64 1.42
C PRO A 247 31.78 12.17 1.79
N GLY A 248 32.39 11.42 0.87
CA GLY A 248 32.63 9.97 1.02
C GLY A 248 31.44 9.08 0.66
N TYR A 249 30.26 9.68 0.31
CA TYR A 249 29.04 8.94 -0.06
C TYR A 249 28.40 9.49 -1.34
N SER A 250 29.00 10.46 -1.97
CA SER A 250 28.44 11.16 -3.13
C SER A 250 29.51 11.45 -4.19
N GLY A 251 29.11 11.81 -5.38
CA GLY A 251 30.00 12.10 -6.50
C GLY A 251 30.75 10.84 -6.96
N LYS A 252 32.09 10.88 -6.90
CA LYS A 252 32.95 9.74 -7.24
C LYS A 252 32.86 8.59 -6.24
N ASP A 253 32.44 8.89 -4.99
CA ASP A 253 32.32 7.91 -3.91
C ASP A 253 30.90 7.31 -3.79
N ALA A 254 30.00 7.69 -4.69
CA ALA A 254 28.64 7.17 -4.75
C ALA A 254 28.61 5.64 -4.95
N ALA A 255 27.67 4.97 -4.32
CA ALA A 255 27.46 3.54 -4.54
C ALA A 255 26.89 3.30 -5.95
N ARG A 256 27.41 2.26 -6.60
CA ARG A 256 26.93 1.81 -7.92
C ARG A 256 26.38 0.39 -7.80
N ILE A 257 25.08 0.27 -7.98
CA ILE A 257 24.38 -1.03 -7.93
C ILE A 257 24.36 -1.60 -9.35
N THR A 258 25.10 -2.65 -9.55
CA THR A 258 25.29 -3.32 -10.86
C THR A 258 24.62 -4.68 -10.95
N GLN A 259 24.10 -5.19 -9.82
CA GLN A 259 23.42 -6.48 -9.74
C GLN A 259 21.98 -6.31 -9.30
N PRO A 260 21.01 -6.86 -10.04
CA PRO A 260 19.63 -6.87 -9.60
C PRO A 260 19.46 -7.73 -8.35
N GLY A 261 18.44 -7.46 -7.57
CA GLY A 261 18.11 -8.24 -6.39
C GLY A 261 16.99 -7.65 -5.57
N THR A 262 16.47 -8.41 -4.62
CA THR A 262 15.40 -7.99 -3.73
C THR A 262 15.92 -7.37 -2.42
N ARG A 263 17.21 -7.51 -2.14
CA ARG A 263 17.91 -6.94 -0.98
C ARG A 263 19.42 -6.81 -1.28
N THR A 264 19.76 -6.13 -2.36
CA THR A 264 21.15 -5.89 -2.73
C THR A 264 21.75 -4.83 -1.80
N PRO A 265 22.92 -5.10 -1.13
CA PRO A 265 23.54 -4.14 -0.23
C PRO A 265 24.05 -2.93 -1.00
N ILE A 266 23.90 -1.75 -0.42
CA ILE A 266 24.48 -0.50 -0.93
C ILE A 266 25.85 -0.33 -0.27
N ILE A 267 26.90 -0.37 -1.08
CA ILE A 267 28.28 -0.24 -0.63
C ILE A 267 28.91 0.99 -1.31
N TRP A 268 29.34 1.96 -0.54
CA TRP A 268 30.05 3.14 -1.04
C TRP A 268 31.54 2.88 -1.20
N SER A 269 32.19 3.66 -2.04
CA SER A 269 33.64 3.61 -2.20
C SER A 269 34.32 3.74 -0.83
N GLY A 270 35.32 2.84 -0.56
CA GLY A 270 36.00 2.82 0.74
C GLY A 270 35.29 2.04 1.84
N ASN A 271 34.15 1.37 1.55
CA ASN A 271 33.37 0.59 2.54
C ASN A 271 32.95 1.42 3.77
N ASN A 272 32.69 2.69 3.59
CA ASN A 272 32.29 3.58 4.66
C ASN A 272 30.96 3.13 5.29
N PRO A 273 30.89 2.93 6.61
CA PRO A 273 29.62 2.63 7.30
C PRO A 273 28.69 3.84 7.23
N LEU A 274 27.38 3.62 7.36
CA LEU A 274 26.45 4.74 7.49
C LEU A 274 26.83 5.65 8.65
N PRO A 275 26.85 6.98 8.47
CA PRO A 275 27.13 7.91 9.56
C PRO A 275 26.07 7.78 10.65
N ALA A 276 26.47 7.47 11.88
CA ALA A 276 25.53 7.33 13.00
C ALA A 276 25.04 8.69 13.50
N GLY A 277 23.80 8.74 14.01
CA GLY A 277 23.22 9.90 14.68
C GLY A 277 22.95 11.08 13.75
N LYS A 278 22.85 10.87 12.45
CA LYS A 278 22.56 11.90 11.47
C LYS A 278 21.19 11.70 10.83
N LYS A 279 20.58 12.78 10.43
CA LYS A 279 19.39 12.80 9.57
C LYS A 279 19.85 12.93 8.13
N LEU A 280 19.63 11.90 7.34
CA LEU A 280 20.14 11.75 5.99
C LEU A 280 19.00 11.40 5.03
N ALA A 281 19.20 11.66 3.75
CA ALA A 281 18.38 11.14 2.68
C ALA A 281 19.24 10.43 1.64
N ALA A 282 18.65 9.50 0.89
CA ALA A 282 19.29 8.85 -0.22
C ALA A 282 18.82 9.50 -1.53
N ARG A 283 19.75 10.00 -2.34
CA ARG A 283 19.51 10.38 -3.74
C ARG A 283 19.80 9.18 -4.61
N VAL A 284 18.79 8.74 -5.34
CA VAL A 284 18.87 7.59 -6.25
C VAL A 284 18.77 8.11 -7.68
N THR A 285 19.81 7.89 -8.48
CA THR A 285 19.85 8.28 -9.90
C THR A 285 19.78 7.04 -10.76
N PHE A 286 18.83 7.02 -11.68
CA PHE A 286 18.63 5.92 -12.61
C PHE A 286 19.67 5.95 -13.73
N PRO A 287 20.04 4.79 -14.30
CA PRO A 287 20.78 4.74 -15.55
C PRO A 287 19.92 5.25 -16.72
N HIS A 288 20.54 5.49 -17.86
CA HIS A 288 19.86 5.83 -19.12
C HIS A 288 19.18 4.57 -19.71
N SER A 289 18.19 4.03 -18.99
CA SER A 289 17.45 2.83 -19.40
C SER A 289 16.07 2.84 -18.78
N THR A 290 15.04 2.60 -19.60
CA THR A 290 13.66 2.43 -19.15
C THR A 290 13.37 1.06 -18.54
N GLU A 291 14.31 0.12 -18.64
CA GLU A 291 14.18 -1.22 -18.07
C GLU A 291 14.44 -1.28 -16.56
N THR A 292 15.08 -0.25 -16.00
CA THR A 292 15.39 -0.21 -14.56
C THR A 292 14.12 0.02 -13.75
N ARG A 293 13.86 -0.88 -12.79
CA ARG A 293 12.73 -0.81 -11.87
C ARG A 293 13.22 -0.79 -10.44
N PHE A 294 12.99 0.31 -9.77
CA PHE A 294 13.31 0.48 -8.35
C PHE A 294 12.07 0.26 -7.50
N TYR A 295 12.08 -0.73 -6.62
CA TYR A 295 10.91 -1.12 -5.80
C TYR A 295 10.99 -0.58 -4.37
N ALA A 296 12.14 -0.71 -3.71
CA ALA A 296 12.27 -0.32 -2.31
C ALA A 296 13.72 -0.01 -1.92
N LEU A 297 13.86 0.83 -0.89
CA LEU A 297 15.09 1.04 -0.12
C LEU A 297 14.84 0.54 1.30
N TYR A 298 15.78 -0.20 1.85
CA TYR A 298 15.70 -0.71 3.22
C TYR A 298 16.87 -0.20 4.05
N ALA A 299 16.61 0.06 5.33
CA ALA A 299 17.61 0.22 6.35
C ALA A 299 17.47 -0.95 7.35
N GLY A 300 18.56 -1.60 7.66
CA GLY A 300 18.55 -2.75 8.57
C GLY A 300 19.95 -3.29 8.85
N LYS A 301 20.01 -4.29 9.72
CA LYS A 301 21.22 -5.07 9.98
C LYS A 301 21.36 -6.21 8.98
#